data_4e4510a8dee76dcb1495438bd7786589
#
_entry.id   4e4510a8dee76dcb1495438bd7786589
#
_cell.length_a   1.000
_cell.length_b   1.000
_cell.length_c   1.000
_cell.angle_alpha   90.00
_cell.angle_beta   90.00
_cell.angle_gamma   90.00
#
_symmetry.space_group_name_H-M   'P 1'
#
loop_
_entity.id
_entity.type
_entity.pdbx_description
1 polymer ?
#
loop_
_entity_poly.entity_id
_entity_poly.type
_entity_poly.pdbx_seq_one_letter_code
_entity_poly.pdbx_strand_id
1 'polypeptide(L)'
;GLGADAGNPAALLRVYAVKGRPTDHPLILHLADVAELSRWVAPLSAPTAVLVERLTQQFWPGPLTLVLPRAAEVSPVLTGGQTSIAVRVPSHPVAQRLLRAFGSGIAAPSANRYGRVSPTRAEHVREEFPAGVAILEGGDCEVGVESTILSLLETPPRILRPGIIGREQLEALIGPL
;
A
#
# COMPACT_ATOMS: atom_id res chain seq x y z
N GLY A 1 8.44 -4.26 -3.73
CA GLY A 1 7.12 -4.52 -4.31
C GLY A 1 7.15 -4.64 -5.81
N LEU A 2 6.13 -5.23 -6.41
CA LEU A 2 5.93 -5.30 -7.86
C LEU A 2 5.05 -4.12 -8.29
N GLY A 3 5.69 -3.07 -8.86
CA GLY A 3 5.06 -1.79 -9.12
C GLY A 3 4.32 -1.71 -10.45
N ALA A 4 3.16 -1.05 -10.46
CA ALA A 4 2.42 -0.66 -11.66
C ALA A 4 1.71 0.69 -11.46
N ASP A 5 1.48 1.41 -12.55
CA ASP A 5 0.66 2.63 -12.55
C ASP A 5 -0.74 2.32 -12.01
N ALA A 6 -1.08 2.93 -10.87
CA ALA A 6 -2.37 2.72 -10.21
C ALA A 6 -3.54 3.33 -10.99
N GLY A 7 -3.29 4.30 -11.87
CA GLY A 7 -4.26 4.92 -12.77
C GLY A 7 -4.52 4.12 -14.05
N ASN A 8 -3.76 3.04 -14.30
CA ASN A 8 -3.85 2.26 -15.53
C ASN A 8 -4.37 0.84 -15.27
N PRO A 9 -5.65 0.55 -15.53
CA PRO A 9 -6.24 -0.77 -15.29
C PRO A 9 -5.52 -1.92 -16.01
N ALA A 10 -4.98 -1.69 -17.21
CA ALA A 10 -4.24 -2.71 -17.95
C ALA A 10 -2.91 -3.05 -17.26
N ALA A 11 -2.21 -2.06 -16.70
CA ALA A 11 -0.99 -2.28 -15.92
C ALA A 11 -1.29 -3.04 -14.62
N LEU A 12 -2.39 -2.73 -13.95
CA LEU A 12 -2.84 -3.45 -12.75
C LEU A 12 -3.16 -4.91 -13.05
N LEU A 13 -3.89 -5.20 -14.13
CA LEU A 13 -4.20 -6.57 -14.55
C LEU A 13 -2.93 -7.37 -14.88
N ARG A 14 -1.90 -6.73 -15.43
CA ARG A 14 -0.58 -7.37 -15.63
C ARG A 14 0.07 -7.77 -14.30
N VAL A 15 -0.05 -6.95 -13.25
CA VAL A 15 0.46 -7.32 -11.91
C VAL A 15 -0.24 -8.58 -11.41
N TYR A 16 -1.57 -8.65 -11.50
CA TYR A 16 -2.33 -9.84 -11.11
C TYR A 16 -1.88 -11.08 -11.90
N ALA A 17 -1.76 -10.96 -13.22
CA ALA A 17 -1.34 -12.06 -14.10
C ALA A 17 0.08 -12.54 -13.78
N VAL A 18 1.05 -11.62 -13.65
CA VAL A 18 2.46 -11.95 -13.35
C VAL A 18 2.59 -12.63 -12.00
N LYS A 19 1.83 -12.19 -11.00
CA LYS A 19 1.82 -12.81 -9.66
C LYS A 19 1.03 -14.12 -9.58
N GLY A 20 0.13 -14.39 -10.51
CA GLY A 20 -0.91 -15.42 -10.35
C GLY A 20 -1.88 -15.09 -9.20
N ARG A 21 -2.12 -13.80 -8.93
CA ARG A 21 -2.97 -13.31 -7.85
C ARG A 21 -4.42 -13.21 -8.31
N PRO A 22 -5.41 -13.65 -7.50
CA PRO A 22 -6.82 -13.42 -7.79
C PRO A 22 -7.13 -11.93 -7.91
N THR A 23 -7.94 -11.53 -8.88
CA THR A 23 -8.23 -10.12 -9.19
C THR A 23 -9.15 -9.45 -8.18
N ASP A 24 -9.82 -10.21 -7.33
CA ASP A 24 -10.64 -9.76 -6.20
C ASP A 24 -9.82 -9.47 -4.92
N HIS A 25 -8.51 -9.72 -4.96
CA HIS A 25 -7.61 -9.40 -3.86
C HIS A 25 -6.97 -8.01 -4.07
N PRO A 26 -7.33 -6.98 -3.27
CA PRO A 26 -6.90 -5.60 -3.49
C PRO A 26 -5.38 -5.43 -3.45
N LEU A 27 -4.91 -4.41 -4.15
CA LEU A 27 -3.51 -3.98 -4.13
C LEU A 27 -3.35 -2.77 -3.20
N ILE A 28 -2.18 -2.60 -2.61
CA ILE A 28 -1.84 -1.41 -1.81
C ILE A 28 -1.32 -0.33 -2.75
N LEU A 29 -1.95 0.83 -2.70
CA LEU A 29 -1.52 2.05 -3.35
C LEU A 29 -0.39 2.72 -2.56
N HIS A 30 0.69 3.08 -3.23
CA HIS A 30 1.79 3.85 -2.67
C HIS A 30 1.79 5.25 -3.27
N LEU A 31 1.92 6.27 -2.41
CA LEU A 31 1.98 7.69 -2.76
C LEU A 31 3.32 8.28 -2.33
N ALA A 32 3.76 9.35 -2.98
CA ALA A 32 4.95 10.09 -2.59
C ALA A 32 4.70 10.96 -1.36
N ASP A 33 3.48 11.48 -1.21
CA ASP A 33 3.10 12.40 -0.15
C ASP A 33 1.65 12.23 0.28
N VAL A 34 1.33 12.58 1.54
CA VAL A 34 -0.02 12.56 2.08
C VAL A 34 -0.95 13.54 1.35
N ALA A 35 -0.43 14.62 0.80
CA ALA A 35 -1.21 15.61 0.02
C ALA A 35 -1.89 15.00 -1.21
N GLU A 36 -1.37 13.89 -1.74
CA GLU A 36 -1.97 13.17 -2.88
C GLU A 36 -3.19 12.33 -2.50
N LEU A 37 -3.45 12.15 -1.20
CA LEU A 37 -4.49 11.24 -0.69
C LEU A 37 -5.88 11.59 -1.25
N SER A 38 -6.19 12.87 -1.39
CA SER A 38 -7.49 13.37 -1.88
C SER A 38 -7.85 12.94 -3.31
N ARG A 39 -6.86 12.54 -4.13
CA ARG A 39 -7.10 11.98 -5.48
C ARG A 39 -7.65 10.56 -5.46
N TRP A 40 -7.41 9.82 -4.39
CA TRP A 40 -7.62 8.37 -4.32
C TRP A 40 -8.69 7.97 -3.32
N VAL A 41 -8.97 8.85 -2.36
CA VAL A 41 -9.88 8.61 -1.24
C VAL A 41 -11.09 9.52 -1.36
N ALA A 42 -12.27 8.97 -1.14
CA ALA A 42 -13.50 9.74 -1.08
C ALA A 42 -13.48 10.74 0.10
N PRO A 43 -14.29 11.80 0.09
CA PRO A 43 -14.39 12.72 1.21
C PRO A 43 -14.63 11.99 2.53
N LEU A 44 -13.82 12.29 3.53
CA LEU A 44 -13.88 11.66 4.85
C LEU A 44 -14.80 12.44 5.79
N SER A 45 -15.44 11.74 6.72
CA SER A 45 -16.12 12.40 7.84
C SER A 45 -15.10 13.16 8.71
N ALA A 46 -15.52 14.21 9.40
CA ALA A 46 -14.63 14.99 10.25
C ALA A 46 -13.89 14.14 11.31
N PRO A 47 -14.54 13.18 12.02
CA PRO A 47 -13.82 12.29 12.94
C PRO A 47 -12.76 11.45 12.24
N THR A 48 -13.08 10.86 11.08
CA THR A 48 -12.13 10.02 10.32
C THR A 48 -10.95 10.86 9.81
N ALA A 49 -11.20 12.08 9.33
CA ALA A 49 -10.14 12.97 8.87
C ALA A 49 -9.13 13.30 9.99
N VAL A 50 -9.59 13.53 11.22
CA VAL A 50 -8.72 13.75 12.39
C VAL A 50 -7.87 12.51 12.69
N LEU A 51 -8.44 11.29 12.60
CA LEU A 51 -7.68 10.05 12.78
C LEU A 51 -6.61 9.89 11.69
N VAL A 52 -6.97 10.13 10.42
CA VAL A 52 -6.03 10.07 9.29
C VAL A 52 -4.89 11.06 9.51
N GLU A 53 -5.18 12.31 9.89
CA GLU A 53 -4.16 13.33 10.14
C GLU A 53 -3.16 12.87 11.22
N ARG A 54 -3.65 12.44 12.40
CA ARG A 54 -2.80 11.95 13.49
C ARG A 54 -1.93 10.77 13.07
N LEU A 55 -2.53 9.78 12.41
CA LEU A 55 -1.83 8.56 11.98
C LEU A 55 -0.76 8.85 10.92
N THR A 56 -1.08 9.74 9.96
CA THR A 56 -0.13 10.09 8.89
C THR A 56 1.01 10.96 9.41
N GLN A 57 0.74 11.92 10.29
CA GLN A 57 1.79 12.73 10.94
C GLN A 57 2.77 11.88 11.75
N GLN A 58 2.29 10.82 12.41
CA GLN A 58 3.12 9.97 13.24
C GLN A 58 3.85 8.88 12.46
N PHE A 59 3.21 8.27 11.45
CA PHE A 59 3.68 7.03 10.85
C PHE A 59 3.98 7.11 9.35
N TRP A 60 3.76 8.26 8.70
CA TRP A 60 4.12 8.46 7.29
C TRP A 60 5.19 9.56 7.13
N PRO A 61 6.18 9.32 6.26
CA PRO A 61 6.41 8.10 5.49
C PRO A 61 6.84 6.92 6.39
N GLY A 62 6.24 5.75 6.17
CA GLY A 62 6.53 4.61 7.05
C GLY A 62 5.71 3.35 6.79
N PRO A 63 5.73 2.40 7.77
CA PRO A 63 5.16 1.06 7.61
C PRO A 63 3.68 0.96 8.06
N LEU A 64 2.89 2.04 7.92
CA LEU A 64 1.44 2.03 8.14
C LEU A 64 0.72 2.06 6.80
N THR A 65 -0.24 1.16 6.62
CA THR A 65 -1.21 1.17 5.52
C THR A 65 -2.58 1.48 6.09
N LEU A 66 -3.26 2.48 5.56
CA LEU A 66 -4.63 2.84 5.93
C LEU A 66 -5.62 2.32 4.91
N VAL A 67 -6.73 1.75 5.36
CA VAL A 67 -7.87 1.39 4.52
C VAL A 67 -8.96 2.43 4.72
N LEU A 68 -9.32 3.09 3.61
CA LEU A 68 -10.18 4.27 3.54
C LEU A 68 -11.23 4.08 2.44
N PRO A 69 -12.33 4.87 2.43
CA PRO A 69 -13.29 4.86 1.33
C PRO A 69 -12.61 5.25 0.01
N ARG A 70 -12.82 4.47 -1.05
CA ARG A 70 -12.26 4.71 -2.38
C ARG A 70 -12.98 5.85 -3.09
N ALA A 71 -12.25 6.77 -3.73
CA ALA A 71 -12.85 7.77 -4.61
C ALA A 71 -13.52 7.10 -5.83
N ALA A 72 -14.64 7.68 -6.30
CA ALA A 72 -15.46 7.08 -7.34
C ALA A 72 -14.72 6.88 -8.68
N GLU A 73 -13.79 7.78 -8.99
CA GLU A 73 -12.99 7.80 -10.23
C GLU A 73 -11.86 6.76 -10.22
N VAL A 74 -11.52 6.21 -9.06
CA VAL A 74 -10.47 5.19 -8.95
C VAL A 74 -10.97 3.85 -9.46
N SER A 75 -10.19 3.25 -10.35
CA SER A 75 -10.53 1.97 -10.96
C SER A 75 -10.78 0.87 -9.91
N PRO A 76 -11.89 0.12 -10.01
CA PRO A 76 -12.15 -1.02 -9.13
C PRO A 76 -11.12 -2.15 -9.30
N VAL A 77 -10.37 -2.19 -10.39
CA VAL A 77 -9.28 -3.16 -10.58
C VAL A 77 -8.20 -3.00 -9.50
N LEU A 78 -7.89 -1.77 -9.09
CA LEU A 78 -6.93 -1.51 -8.01
C LEU A 78 -7.37 -2.12 -6.68
N THR A 79 -8.66 -2.05 -6.41
CA THR A 79 -9.24 -2.42 -5.12
C THR A 79 -9.90 -3.80 -5.11
N GLY A 80 -9.70 -4.62 -6.15
CA GLY A 80 -10.35 -5.93 -6.25
C GLY A 80 -11.88 -5.86 -6.22
N GLY A 81 -12.46 -4.81 -6.80
CA GLY A 81 -13.90 -4.55 -6.79
C GLY A 81 -14.45 -3.92 -5.50
N GLN A 82 -13.63 -3.70 -4.48
CA GLN A 82 -14.07 -3.14 -3.20
C GLN A 82 -14.33 -1.62 -3.30
N THR A 83 -15.19 -1.12 -2.42
CA THR A 83 -15.47 0.31 -2.25
C THR A 83 -14.45 1.02 -1.36
N SER A 84 -13.45 0.30 -0.88
CA SER A 84 -12.35 0.80 -0.06
C SER A 84 -11.02 0.68 -0.79
N ILE A 85 -10.03 1.47 -0.35
CA ILE A 85 -8.68 1.50 -0.89
C ILE A 85 -7.65 1.44 0.24
N ALA A 86 -6.61 0.63 0.06
CA ALA A 86 -5.47 0.55 0.97
C ALA A 86 -4.36 1.48 0.47
N VAL A 87 -3.93 2.43 1.28
CA VAL A 87 -2.96 3.48 0.90
C VAL A 87 -1.80 3.54 1.88
N ARG A 88 -0.61 3.82 1.36
CA ARG A 88 0.61 3.99 2.15
C ARG A 88 1.54 5.03 1.53
N VAL A 89 2.28 5.78 2.37
CA VAL A 89 3.45 6.56 1.98
C VAL A 89 4.70 5.82 2.49
N PRO A 90 5.51 5.18 1.62
CA PRO A 90 6.66 4.40 2.05
C PRO A 90 7.82 5.31 2.44
N SER A 91 8.66 4.88 3.41
CA SER A 91 9.84 5.64 3.87
C SER A 91 11.10 5.39 3.04
N HIS A 92 11.16 4.29 2.28
CA HIS A 92 12.37 3.90 1.55
C HIS A 92 12.76 4.95 0.49
N PRO A 93 14.02 5.47 0.50
CA PRO A 93 14.41 6.62 -0.33
C PRO A 93 14.33 6.34 -1.84
N VAL A 94 14.62 5.11 -2.29
CA VAL A 94 14.49 4.74 -3.70
C VAL A 94 13.02 4.70 -4.12
N ALA A 95 12.13 4.15 -3.27
CA ALA A 95 10.69 4.15 -3.52
C ALA A 95 10.13 5.57 -3.57
N GLN A 96 10.57 6.45 -2.67
CA GLN A 96 10.18 7.85 -2.65
C GLN A 96 10.63 8.61 -3.91
N ARG A 97 11.88 8.40 -4.36
CA ARG A 97 12.36 9.00 -5.62
C ARG A 97 11.56 8.51 -6.82
N LEU A 98 11.26 7.21 -6.88
CA LEU A 98 10.44 6.64 -7.95
C LEU A 98 9.04 7.26 -7.97
N LEU A 99 8.36 7.33 -6.84
CA LEU A 99 7.01 7.89 -6.72
C LEU A 99 6.98 9.37 -7.14
N ARG A 100 7.95 10.16 -6.67
CA ARG A 100 8.06 11.59 -7.07
C ARG A 100 8.35 11.77 -8.57
N ALA A 101 9.24 10.95 -9.12
CA ALA A 101 9.57 11.01 -10.55
C ALA A 101 8.40 10.55 -11.42
N PHE A 102 7.61 9.57 -10.93
CA PHE A 102 6.41 9.09 -11.61
C PHE A 102 5.26 10.09 -11.58
N GLY A 103 5.14 10.86 -10.48
CA GLY A 103 4.14 11.92 -10.31
C GLY A 103 2.71 11.43 -10.11
N SER A 104 2.52 10.17 -9.73
CA SER A 104 1.22 9.58 -9.44
C SER A 104 1.37 8.37 -8.51
N GLY A 105 0.23 7.77 -8.11
CA GLY A 105 0.23 6.58 -7.28
C GLY A 105 0.71 5.33 -8.01
N ILE A 106 1.46 4.48 -7.31
CA ILE A 106 1.93 3.17 -7.78
C ILE A 106 1.30 2.09 -6.92
N ALA A 107 0.57 1.16 -7.54
CA ALA A 107 0.16 -0.07 -6.88
C ALA A 107 1.37 -1.01 -6.76
N ALA A 108 1.70 -1.46 -5.56
CA ALA A 108 2.87 -2.30 -5.37
C ALA A 108 2.65 -3.38 -4.29
N PRO A 109 2.05 -4.52 -4.62
CA PRO A 109 2.09 -5.70 -3.76
C PRO A 109 3.52 -6.23 -3.61
N SER A 110 3.75 -7.16 -2.68
CA SER A 110 5.05 -7.82 -2.55
C SER A 110 5.50 -8.48 -3.87
N ALA A 111 6.81 -8.49 -4.13
CA ALA A 111 7.37 -8.93 -5.42
C ALA A 111 7.65 -10.45 -5.44
N ASN A 112 6.67 -11.26 -5.05
CA ASN A 112 6.65 -12.72 -5.11
C ASN A 112 5.42 -13.21 -5.87
N ARG A 113 5.44 -14.45 -6.33
CA ARG A 113 4.24 -15.13 -6.80
C ARG A 113 3.23 -15.26 -5.65
N TYR A 114 1.95 -15.24 -5.98
CA TYR A 114 0.89 -15.32 -4.99
C TYR A 114 1.02 -16.55 -4.10
N GLY A 115 0.86 -16.36 -2.78
CA GLY A 115 0.99 -17.42 -1.79
C GLY A 115 2.43 -17.79 -1.37
N ARG A 116 3.46 -17.19 -1.99
CA ARG A 116 4.85 -17.39 -1.58
C ARG A 116 5.32 -16.31 -0.60
N VAL A 117 6.49 -16.54 0.01
CA VAL A 117 7.12 -15.63 0.95
C VAL A 117 7.54 -14.33 0.25
N SER A 118 7.37 -13.19 0.90
CA SER A 118 7.79 -11.89 0.38
C SER A 118 9.31 -11.82 0.25
N PRO A 119 9.86 -11.37 -0.90
CA PRO A 119 11.29 -11.26 -1.09
C PRO A 119 11.87 -10.12 -0.25
N THR A 120 13.07 -10.33 0.29
CA THR A 120 13.85 -9.35 1.06
C THR A 120 15.07 -8.83 0.31
N ARG A 121 15.42 -9.45 -0.83
CA ARG A 121 16.55 -9.10 -1.70
C ARG A 121 16.14 -9.08 -3.16
N ALA A 122 16.89 -8.32 -3.98
CA ALA A 122 16.67 -8.26 -5.42
C ALA A 122 16.86 -9.63 -6.10
N GLU A 123 17.78 -10.46 -5.60
CA GLU A 123 18.02 -11.83 -6.09
C GLU A 123 16.77 -12.70 -5.98
N HIS A 124 16.07 -12.66 -4.85
CA HIS A 124 14.81 -13.39 -4.67
C HIS A 124 13.76 -12.98 -5.70
N VAL A 125 13.74 -11.69 -6.09
CA VAL A 125 12.84 -11.21 -7.14
C VAL A 125 13.24 -11.72 -8.52
N ARG A 126 14.55 -11.81 -8.83
CA ARG A 126 15.06 -12.37 -10.08
C ARG A 126 14.70 -13.86 -10.22
N GLU A 127 14.80 -14.60 -9.12
CA GLU A 127 14.41 -16.03 -9.06
C GLU A 127 12.90 -16.21 -9.26
N GLU A 128 12.07 -15.37 -8.65
CA GLU A 128 10.61 -15.42 -8.79
C GLU A 128 10.13 -15.04 -10.20
N PHE A 129 10.81 -14.07 -10.85
CA PHE A 129 10.43 -13.51 -12.14
C PHE A 129 11.61 -13.49 -13.11
N PRO A 130 12.08 -14.66 -13.58
CA PRO A 130 13.29 -14.78 -14.40
C PRO A 130 13.22 -14.08 -15.76
N ALA A 131 12.03 -13.71 -16.22
CA ALA A 131 11.83 -13.02 -17.48
C ALA A 131 10.82 -11.87 -17.34
N GLY A 132 11.18 -10.67 -17.78
CA GLY A 132 10.24 -9.60 -18.10
C GLY A 132 9.86 -8.62 -16.99
N VAL A 133 10.55 -8.62 -15.84
CA VAL A 133 10.36 -7.59 -14.81
C VAL A 133 11.65 -6.78 -14.63
N ALA A 134 11.58 -5.48 -14.87
CA ALA A 134 12.68 -4.58 -14.54
C ALA A 134 12.81 -4.45 -13.01
N ILE A 135 14.02 -4.49 -12.49
CA ILE A 135 14.29 -4.38 -11.06
C ILE A 135 15.03 -3.08 -10.78
N LEU A 136 14.41 -2.25 -9.94
CA LEU A 136 15.04 -1.08 -9.36
C LEU A 136 15.65 -1.49 -8.02
N GLU A 137 16.96 -1.52 -7.95
CA GLU A 137 17.67 -1.94 -6.74
C GLU A 137 17.60 -0.86 -5.66
N GLY A 138 17.29 -1.29 -4.44
CA GLY A 138 17.23 -0.42 -3.27
C GLY A 138 18.00 -0.98 -2.07
N GLY A 139 18.74 -2.06 -2.25
CA GLY A 139 19.37 -2.81 -1.17
C GLY A 139 18.43 -3.84 -0.52
N ASP A 140 18.94 -4.52 0.48
CA ASP A 140 18.20 -5.53 1.24
C ASP A 140 17.14 -4.87 2.13
N CYS A 141 16.05 -5.58 2.42
CA CYS A 141 15.05 -5.10 3.38
C CYS A 141 15.63 -5.10 4.79
N GLU A 142 15.62 -3.93 5.45
CA GLU A 142 16.07 -3.80 6.84
C GLU A 142 15.18 -4.57 7.81
N VAL A 143 13.87 -4.65 7.50
CA VAL A 143 12.87 -5.33 8.33
C VAL A 143 12.06 -6.28 7.43
N GLY A 144 12.13 -7.58 7.73
CA GLY A 144 11.43 -8.63 6.99
C GLY A 144 9.93 -8.74 7.31
N VAL A 145 9.33 -7.71 7.93
CA VAL A 145 7.91 -7.68 8.33
C VAL A 145 7.16 -6.68 7.46
N GLU A 146 5.97 -7.04 7.03
CA GLU A 146 5.10 -6.19 6.22
C GLU A 146 4.49 -5.02 7.03
N SER A 147 3.92 -4.03 6.31
CA SER A 147 3.21 -2.90 6.94
C SER A 147 2.01 -3.35 7.76
N THR A 148 1.77 -2.70 8.88
CA THR A 148 0.49 -2.82 9.60
C THR A 148 -0.61 -2.24 8.74
N ILE A 149 -1.74 -2.97 8.59
CA ILE A 149 -2.92 -2.49 7.87
C ILE A 149 -4.02 -2.18 8.88
N LEU A 150 -4.42 -0.91 8.91
CA LEU A 150 -5.47 -0.38 9.78
C LEU A 150 -6.66 0.08 8.93
N SER A 151 -7.84 -0.47 9.20
CA SER A 151 -9.11 -0.02 8.63
C SER A 151 -9.70 1.12 9.46
N LEU A 152 -10.09 2.20 8.77
CA LEU A 152 -10.85 3.31 9.33
C LEU A 152 -12.28 3.38 8.74
N LEU A 153 -12.77 2.25 8.23
CA LEU A 153 -14.11 2.14 7.65
C LEU A 153 -15.20 1.95 8.72
N GLU A 154 -14.82 1.45 9.86
CA GLU A 154 -15.69 1.18 11.02
C GLU A 154 -15.20 1.93 12.27
N THR A 155 -16.07 2.00 13.28
CA THR A 155 -15.76 2.55 14.61
C THR A 155 -16.09 1.50 15.66
N PRO A 156 -15.11 1.08 16.49
CA PRO A 156 -13.72 1.50 16.49
C PRO A 156 -12.94 1.03 15.24
N PRO A 157 -11.79 1.66 14.92
CA PRO A 157 -10.90 1.20 13.85
C PRO A 157 -10.39 -0.23 14.10
N ARG A 158 -10.03 -0.95 13.01
CA ARG A 158 -9.64 -2.36 13.13
C ARG A 158 -8.32 -2.67 12.42
N ILE A 159 -7.43 -3.37 13.09
CA ILE A 159 -6.22 -3.94 12.47
C ILE A 159 -6.62 -5.13 11.60
N LEU A 160 -6.42 -4.99 10.28
CA LEU A 160 -6.68 -6.06 9.30
C LEU A 160 -5.46 -6.97 9.13
N ARG A 161 -4.26 -6.41 9.32
CA ARG A 161 -3.00 -7.17 9.29
C ARG A 161 -2.05 -6.59 10.32
N PRO A 162 -1.60 -7.39 11.30
CA PRO A 162 -0.52 -6.97 12.18
C PRO A 162 0.79 -6.80 11.39
N GLY A 163 1.62 -5.85 11.81
CA GLY A 163 2.90 -5.55 11.20
C GLY A 163 3.84 -4.87 12.19
N ILE A 164 4.75 -4.04 11.68
CA ILE A 164 5.80 -3.37 12.49
C ILE A 164 5.18 -2.46 13.57
N ILE A 165 4.10 -1.75 13.25
CA ILE A 165 3.40 -0.88 14.20
C ILE A 165 2.42 -1.75 14.99
N GLY A 166 2.68 -1.86 16.29
CA GLY A 166 1.85 -2.66 17.20
C GLY A 166 0.53 -1.98 17.58
N ARG A 167 -0.41 -2.78 18.07
CA ARG A 167 -1.72 -2.31 18.59
C ARG A 167 -1.54 -1.21 19.63
N GLU A 168 -0.67 -1.40 20.61
CA GLU A 168 -0.45 -0.47 21.71
C GLU A 168 -0.02 0.93 21.23
N GLN A 169 0.83 0.99 20.18
CA GLN A 169 1.26 2.25 19.59
C GLN A 169 0.10 2.99 18.89
N LEU A 170 -0.78 2.22 18.23
CA LEU A 170 -1.97 2.78 17.58
C LEU A 170 -2.97 3.25 18.63
N GLU A 171 -3.29 2.42 19.63
CA GLU A 171 -4.24 2.76 20.70
C GLU A 171 -3.80 3.96 21.54
N ALA A 172 -2.49 4.10 21.78
CA ALA A 172 -1.93 5.28 22.44
C ALA A 172 -2.16 6.59 21.68
N LEU A 173 -2.25 6.50 20.34
CA LEU A 173 -2.43 7.67 19.47
C LEU A 173 -3.90 7.99 19.20
N ILE A 174 -4.74 6.97 18.93
CA ILE A 174 -6.10 7.17 18.43
C ILE A 174 -7.20 6.57 19.32
N GLY A 175 -6.85 5.97 20.45
CA GLY A 175 -7.81 5.29 21.32
C GLY A 175 -8.06 3.83 20.94
N PRO A 176 -9.08 3.18 21.50
CA PRO A 176 -9.36 1.76 21.32
C PRO A 176 -9.51 1.33 19.85
N LEU A 177 -9.04 0.09 19.57
CA LEU A 177 -9.11 -0.58 18.26
C LEU A 177 -9.96 -1.85 18.34
#